data_bb936d77fc2c8e3e88646b87496f8ca4
#
_entry.id   bb936d77fc2c8e3e88646b87496f8ca4
#
_cell.length_a   1.000
_cell.length_b   1.000
_cell.length_c   1.000
_cell.angle_alpha   90.00
_cell.angle_beta   90.00
_cell.angle_gamma   90.00
#
_symmetry.space_group_name_H-M   'P 1'
#
loop_
_entity.id
_entity.type
_entity.pdbx_description
1 polymer ?
#
loop_
_entity_poly.entity_id
_entity_poly.type
_entity_poly.pdbx_seq_one_letter_code
_entity_poly.pdbx_strand_id
1 'polypeptide(L)'
;MCNFRCRMCGPMLSSAWEAESRDNGFLEAWQAPRVKRKISAFQRDVVESEFNAAVEACSVREIYWVGGEPLLMSQHWRYMPRIIELNAGKDLYARYNTNLSSITSGNYHLFKDILPHVRDWQVCASLDGVGRVGEYIRTGLDYDQFIVNFRTGLESAKHSRNMRLDFTLTTPGLGQIIPIMRLASSLGVDVLAKVCFAFTPDIAMSPLFIPAHILHPIINSVLPSTSGAMRDVLSNLLDRPTFDQQYPDTYLSARSRAKRRIQT
;
A
#
# COMPACT_ATOMS: atom_id res chain seq x y z
N MET A 1 1.49 -10.21 6.86
CA MET A 1 2.77 -9.72 7.48
C MET A 1 3.21 -8.48 6.73
N CYS A 2 3.69 -7.42 7.42
CA CYS A 2 4.29 -6.23 6.80
C CYS A 2 5.39 -5.71 7.71
N ASN A 3 6.50 -5.28 7.13
CA ASN A 3 7.66 -4.75 7.83
C ASN A 3 7.60 -3.23 8.08
N PHE A 4 6.61 -2.52 7.50
CA PHE A 4 6.46 -1.08 7.68
C PHE A 4 5.43 -0.74 8.75
N ARG A 5 5.59 0.44 9.36
CA ARG A 5 4.64 1.08 10.26
C ARG A 5 4.09 2.35 9.61
N CYS A 6 3.43 2.18 8.46
CA CYS A 6 2.81 3.31 7.76
C CYS A 6 1.79 4.01 8.67
N ARG A 7 1.82 5.35 8.71
CA ARG A 7 0.99 6.14 9.63
C ARG A 7 -0.51 6.04 9.39
N MET A 8 -0.92 5.58 8.19
CA MET A 8 -2.31 5.31 7.82
C MET A 8 -2.70 3.82 8.00
N CYS A 9 -1.78 2.98 8.46
CA CYS A 9 -2.03 1.56 8.73
C CYS A 9 -2.15 1.29 10.23
N GLY A 10 -2.54 0.06 10.55
CA GLY A 10 -2.65 -0.41 11.94
C GLY A 10 -2.21 -1.86 12.11
N PRO A 11 -2.34 -2.40 13.33
CA PRO A 11 -1.88 -3.74 13.70
C PRO A 11 -2.47 -4.87 12.86
N MET A 12 -3.68 -4.69 12.32
CA MET A 12 -4.36 -5.70 11.50
C MET A 12 -3.62 -5.97 10.18
N LEU A 13 -2.95 -4.97 9.61
CA LEU A 13 -2.30 -5.06 8.30
C LEU A 13 -0.77 -5.10 8.40
N SER A 14 -0.20 -4.79 9.56
CA SER A 14 1.26 -4.74 9.75
C SER A 14 1.70 -5.46 11.02
N SER A 15 2.57 -6.45 10.85
CA SER A 15 3.21 -7.16 11.96
C SER A 15 4.15 -6.26 12.77
N ALA A 16 4.73 -5.22 12.14
CA ALA A 16 5.54 -4.23 12.83
C ALA A 16 4.68 -3.34 13.75
N TRP A 17 3.49 -2.90 13.28
CA TRP A 17 2.51 -2.22 14.12
C TRP A 17 1.95 -3.13 15.23
N GLU A 18 1.72 -4.40 14.91
CA GLU A 18 1.25 -5.37 15.92
C GLU A 18 2.26 -5.56 17.05
N ALA A 19 3.54 -5.64 16.72
CA ALA A 19 4.61 -5.73 17.73
C ALA A 19 4.61 -4.48 18.62
N GLU A 20 4.61 -3.29 18.02
CA GLU A 20 4.59 -2.02 18.75
C GLU A 20 3.34 -1.88 19.64
N SER A 21 2.16 -2.26 19.14
CA SER A 21 0.92 -2.26 19.94
C SER A 21 1.03 -3.16 21.16
N ARG A 22 1.62 -4.34 21.01
CA ARG A 22 1.84 -5.29 22.10
C ARG A 22 2.79 -4.73 23.15
N ASP A 23 3.92 -4.16 22.71
CA ASP A 23 4.94 -3.60 23.58
C ASP A 23 4.42 -2.41 24.40
N ASN A 24 3.44 -1.68 23.86
CA ASN A 24 2.77 -0.56 24.52
C ASN A 24 1.46 -0.95 25.24
N GLY A 25 1.13 -2.23 25.32
CA GLY A 25 -0.07 -2.72 26.01
C GLY A 25 -1.40 -2.46 25.31
N PHE A 26 -1.39 -2.05 24.02
CA PHE A 26 -2.59 -1.82 23.21
C PHE A 26 -2.91 -3.07 22.38
N LEU A 27 -3.69 -3.99 22.95
CA LEU A 27 -4.12 -5.19 22.25
C LEU A 27 -5.59 -5.11 21.86
N GLU A 28 -5.88 -5.39 20.62
CA GLU A 28 -7.24 -5.58 20.12
C GLU A 28 -7.72 -7.03 20.34
N ALA A 29 -9.04 -7.23 20.42
CA ALA A 29 -9.62 -8.53 20.73
C ALA A 29 -9.18 -9.66 19.77
N TRP A 30 -8.96 -9.34 18.48
CA TRP A 30 -8.50 -10.31 17.48
C TRP A 30 -7.04 -10.78 17.71
N GLN A 31 -6.23 -9.99 18.42
CA GLN A 31 -4.83 -10.33 18.76
C GLN A 31 -4.72 -11.36 19.87
N ALA A 32 -5.83 -11.70 20.55
CA ALA A 32 -5.84 -12.73 21.56
C ALA A 32 -5.34 -14.07 20.98
N PRO A 33 -4.45 -14.81 21.68
CA PRO A 33 -3.84 -16.04 21.16
C PRO A 33 -4.85 -17.09 20.68
N ARG A 34 -6.01 -17.18 21.35
CA ARG A 34 -7.09 -18.10 20.93
C ARG A 34 -7.69 -17.72 19.58
N VAL A 35 -7.90 -16.41 19.34
CA VAL A 35 -8.48 -15.91 18.07
C VAL A 35 -7.47 -16.08 16.95
N LYS A 36 -6.21 -15.71 17.17
CA LYS A 36 -5.12 -15.91 16.20
C LYS A 36 -4.98 -17.37 15.77
N ARG A 37 -5.03 -18.31 16.72
CA ARG A 37 -4.96 -19.74 16.38
C ARG A 37 -6.12 -20.16 15.47
N LYS A 38 -7.34 -19.67 15.71
CA LYS A 38 -8.50 -19.96 14.85
C LYS A 38 -8.33 -19.37 13.45
N ILE A 39 -7.88 -18.12 13.34
CA ILE A 39 -7.62 -17.47 12.06
C ILE A 39 -6.52 -18.24 11.30
N SER A 40 -5.42 -18.58 11.94
CA SER A 40 -4.33 -19.32 11.32
C SER A 40 -4.74 -20.73 10.89
N ALA A 41 -5.59 -21.42 11.68
CA ALA A 41 -6.13 -22.72 11.30
C ALA A 41 -7.03 -22.59 10.06
N PHE A 42 -7.94 -21.63 10.02
CA PHE A 42 -8.81 -21.39 8.87
C PHE A 42 -7.98 -21.04 7.61
N GLN A 43 -7.00 -20.16 7.74
CA GLN A 43 -6.12 -19.81 6.62
C GLN A 43 -5.39 -21.02 6.07
N ARG A 44 -4.83 -21.89 6.92
CA ARG A 44 -4.08 -23.07 6.50
C ARG A 44 -5.03 -24.17 5.96
N ASP A 45 -6.08 -24.47 6.69
CA ASP A 45 -6.88 -25.70 6.45
C ASP A 45 -7.95 -25.49 5.37
N VAL A 46 -8.35 -24.25 5.12
CA VAL A 46 -9.35 -23.90 4.10
C VAL A 46 -8.72 -23.10 2.97
N VAL A 47 -8.30 -21.84 3.24
CA VAL A 47 -7.90 -20.90 2.18
C VAL A 47 -6.68 -21.42 1.42
N GLU A 48 -5.65 -21.85 2.15
CA GLU A 48 -4.40 -22.31 1.54
C GLU A 48 -4.57 -23.68 0.88
N SER A 49 -5.40 -24.55 1.44
CA SER A 49 -5.74 -25.85 0.86
C SER A 49 -6.47 -25.71 -0.48
N GLU A 50 -7.50 -24.85 -0.53
CA GLU A 50 -8.23 -24.58 -1.78
C GLU A 50 -7.34 -23.91 -2.84
N PHE A 51 -6.51 -22.95 -2.42
CA PHE A 51 -5.59 -22.30 -3.32
C PHE A 51 -4.55 -23.28 -3.89
N ASN A 52 -4.00 -24.15 -3.04
CA ASN A 52 -3.08 -25.21 -3.48
C ASN A 52 -3.75 -26.13 -4.51
N ALA A 53 -4.99 -26.56 -4.26
CA ALA A 53 -5.72 -27.40 -5.21
C ALA A 53 -5.93 -26.69 -6.56
N ALA A 54 -6.23 -25.40 -6.56
CA ALA A 54 -6.38 -24.59 -7.77
C ALA A 54 -5.05 -24.45 -8.54
N VAL A 55 -3.92 -24.29 -7.83
CA VAL A 55 -2.59 -24.24 -8.42
C VAL A 55 -2.23 -25.57 -9.08
N GLU A 56 -2.38 -26.69 -8.36
CA GLU A 56 -2.06 -28.03 -8.88
C GLU A 56 -2.97 -28.42 -10.07
N ALA A 57 -4.21 -27.95 -10.10
CA ALA A 57 -5.14 -28.11 -11.22
C ALA A 57 -4.86 -27.16 -12.39
N CYS A 58 -3.84 -26.31 -12.32
CA CYS A 58 -3.53 -25.28 -13.33
C CYS A 58 -4.72 -24.38 -13.68
N SER A 59 -5.64 -24.14 -12.74
CA SER A 59 -6.90 -23.41 -12.97
C SER A 59 -6.80 -21.90 -12.70
N VAL A 60 -5.70 -21.44 -12.07
CA VAL A 60 -5.49 -20.03 -11.73
C VAL A 60 -5.17 -19.23 -12.99
N ARG A 61 -5.97 -18.20 -13.31
CA ARG A 61 -5.78 -17.30 -14.48
C ARG A 61 -5.37 -15.89 -14.09
N GLU A 62 -5.80 -15.45 -12.92
CA GLU A 62 -5.40 -14.17 -12.33
C GLU A 62 -5.09 -14.38 -10.87
N ILE A 63 -4.01 -13.74 -10.39
CA ILE A 63 -3.67 -13.69 -8.98
C ILE A 63 -3.34 -12.26 -8.57
N TYR A 64 -3.94 -11.82 -7.46
CA TYR A 64 -3.66 -10.51 -6.88
C TYR A 64 -2.98 -10.66 -5.54
N TRP A 65 -1.68 -10.44 -5.54
CA TRP A 65 -0.86 -10.44 -4.35
C TRP A 65 -0.99 -9.11 -3.61
N VAL A 66 -1.72 -9.14 -2.52
CA VAL A 66 -2.07 -7.98 -1.69
C VAL A 66 -2.12 -8.37 -0.22
N GLY A 67 -2.20 -7.43 0.67
CA GLY A 67 -2.29 -7.64 2.11
C GLY A 67 -1.29 -6.76 2.84
N GLY A 68 -0.59 -7.28 3.84
CA GLY A 68 0.46 -6.52 4.53
C GLY A 68 1.60 -6.15 3.56
N GLU A 69 2.52 -7.09 3.33
CA GLU A 69 3.53 -7.02 2.28
C GLU A 69 3.65 -8.39 1.61
N PRO A 70 3.17 -8.54 0.37
CA PRO A 70 3.11 -9.84 -0.29
C PRO A 70 4.49 -10.44 -0.57
N LEU A 71 5.51 -9.64 -0.82
CA LEU A 71 6.87 -10.12 -1.09
C LEU A 71 7.61 -10.60 0.16
N LEU A 72 7.00 -10.45 1.35
CA LEU A 72 7.45 -11.08 2.59
C LEU A 72 6.65 -12.34 2.95
N MET A 73 5.65 -12.69 2.15
CA MET A 73 4.82 -13.87 2.41
C MET A 73 5.47 -15.12 1.82
N SER A 74 5.72 -16.14 2.66
CA SER A 74 6.26 -17.43 2.20
C SER A 74 5.38 -18.11 1.14
N GLN A 75 4.06 -17.89 1.19
CA GLN A 75 3.11 -18.37 0.20
C GLN A 75 3.43 -17.87 -1.21
N HIS A 76 3.77 -16.58 -1.36
CA HIS A 76 4.15 -16.03 -2.66
C HIS A 76 5.32 -16.80 -3.28
N TRP A 77 6.40 -16.95 -2.51
CA TRP A 77 7.63 -17.58 -2.95
C TRP A 77 7.55 -19.13 -3.06
N ARG A 78 6.49 -19.73 -2.55
CA ARG A 78 6.18 -21.15 -2.75
C ARG A 78 5.31 -21.35 -3.98
N TYR A 79 4.24 -20.56 -4.14
CA TYR A 79 3.25 -20.81 -5.19
C TYR A 79 3.64 -20.26 -6.55
N MET A 80 4.31 -19.11 -6.64
CA MET A 80 4.69 -18.56 -7.93
C MET A 80 5.70 -19.47 -8.67
N PRO A 81 6.79 -19.98 -8.06
CA PRO A 81 7.65 -20.99 -8.68
C PRO A 81 6.88 -22.26 -9.06
N ARG A 82 5.98 -22.73 -8.20
CA ARG A 82 5.18 -23.92 -8.48
C ARG A 82 4.29 -23.77 -9.72
N ILE A 83 3.64 -22.63 -9.89
CA ILE A 83 2.84 -22.30 -11.08
C ILE A 83 3.74 -22.33 -12.34
N ILE A 84 4.97 -21.84 -12.24
CA ILE A 84 5.95 -21.85 -13.35
C ILE A 84 6.38 -23.29 -13.67
N GLU A 85 6.72 -24.09 -12.67
CA GLU A 85 7.07 -25.52 -12.82
C GLU A 85 5.96 -26.31 -13.53
N LEU A 86 4.71 -26.04 -13.21
CA LEU A 86 3.52 -26.64 -13.85
C LEU A 86 3.25 -26.09 -15.27
N ASN A 87 4.09 -25.17 -15.78
CA ASN A 87 3.89 -24.49 -17.05
C ASN A 87 2.54 -23.74 -17.17
N ALA A 88 1.95 -23.38 -16.03
CA ALA A 88 0.69 -22.61 -15.95
C ALA A 88 0.92 -21.09 -15.96
N GLY A 89 2.15 -20.62 -15.80
CA GLY A 89 2.47 -19.20 -15.82
C GLY A 89 2.12 -18.49 -17.13
N LYS A 90 2.20 -19.18 -18.27
CA LYS A 90 1.84 -18.68 -19.61
C LYS A 90 0.38 -18.20 -19.75
N ASP A 91 -0.48 -18.64 -18.85
CA ASP A 91 -1.90 -18.27 -18.81
C ASP A 91 -2.22 -17.28 -17.68
N LEU A 92 -1.26 -17.05 -16.79
CA LEU A 92 -1.43 -16.28 -15.56
C LEU A 92 -1.23 -14.77 -15.79
N TYR A 93 -2.16 -13.96 -15.28
CA TYR A 93 -1.97 -12.53 -15.03
C TYR A 93 -1.67 -12.30 -13.55
N ALA A 94 -0.49 -11.76 -13.22
CA ALA A 94 -0.06 -11.55 -11.84
C ALA A 94 -0.09 -10.06 -11.47
N ARG A 95 -0.84 -9.71 -10.42
CA ARG A 95 -0.94 -8.33 -9.90
C ARG A 95 -0.37 -8.23 -8.50
N TYR A 96 0.25 -7.10 -8.21
CA TYR A 96 0.88 -6.83 -6.93
C TYR A 96 0.54 -5.44 -6.42
N ASN A 97 0.19 -5.34 -5.13
CA ASN A 97 0.35 -4.10 -4.36
C ASN A 97 1.42 -4.34 -3.30
N THR A 98 2.55 -3.67 -3.44
CA THR A 98 3.73 -3.92 -2.61
C THR A 98 4.39 -2.62 -2.16
N ASN A 99 5.01 -2.65 -1.00
CA ASN A 99 5.88 -1.57 -0.53
C ASN A 99 7.28 -1.61 -1.18
N LEU A 100 7.53 -2.66 -1.95
CA LEU A 100 8.75 -2.90 -2.74
C LEU A 100 10.05 -2.84 -1.92
N SER A 101 9.98 -3.11 -0.61
CA SER A 101 11.15 -3.13 0.28
C SER A 101 12.09 -4.30 0.00
N SER A 102 11.57 -5.38 -0.58
CA SER A 102 12.33 -6.54 -1.03
C SER A 102 11.76 -7.06 -2.34
N ILE A 103 12.64 -7.50 -3.24
CA ILE A 103 12.29 -8.12 -4.52
C ILE A 103 12.88 -9.51 -4.65
N THR A 104 13.45 -10.03 -3.56
CA THR A 104 14.11 -11.35 -3.50
C THR A 104 13.70 -12.14 -2.28
N SER A 105 13.71 -13.45 -2.36
CA SER A 105 13.61 -14.37 -1.22
C SER A 105 14.30 -15.69 -1.56
N GLY A 106 15.24 -16.11 -0.70
CA GLY A 106 16.09 -17.25 -0.99
C GLY A 106 16.83 -17.08 -2.33
N ASN A 107 16.67 -18.03 -3.23
CA ASN A 107 17.28 -18.02 -4.56
C ASN A 107 16.43 -17.34 -5.64
N TYR A 108 15.23 -16.82 -5.30
CA TYR A 108 14.31 -16.25 -6.27
C TYR A 108 14.36 -14.73 -6.28
N HIS A 109 14.30 -14.16 -7.47
CA HIS A 109 14.15 -12.72 -7.70
C HIS A 109 12.87 -12.46 -8.50
N LEU A 110 12.01 -11.57 -7.98
CA LEU A 110 10.68 -11.29 -8.57
C LEU A 110 10.75 -11.01 -10.07
N PHE A 111 11.57 -10.04 -10.46
CA PHE A 111 11.64 -9.56 -11.84
C PHE A 111 12.50 -10.42 -12.78
N LYS A 112 13.37 -11.27 -12.25
CA LYS A 112 14.26 -12.12 -13.06
C LYS A 112 13.77 -13.55 -13.18
N ASP A 113 13.22 -14.10 -12.08
CA ASP A 113 12.93 -15.53 -11.99
C ASP A 113 11.43 -15.85 -11.97
N ILE A 114 10.58 -14.86 -11.68
CA ILE A 114 9.13 -15.07 -11.55
C ILE A 114 8.34 -14.39 -12.68
N LEU A 115 8.41 -13.07 -12.78
CA LEU A 115 7.56 -12.30 -13.70
C LEU A 115 7.83 -12.52 -15.19
N PRO A 116 9.05 -12.86 -15.65
CA PRO A 116 9.27 -13.23 -17.05
C PRO A 116 8.52 -14.49 -17.51
N HIS A 117 8.15 -15.37 -16.58
CA HIS A 117 7.49 -16.65 -16.84
C HIS A 117 5.97 -16.60 -16.74
N VAL A 118 5.37 -15.44 -16.45
CA VAL A 118 3.93 -15.24 -16.50
C VAL A 118 3.49 -14.52 -17.77
N ARG A 119 2.24 -14.72 -18.19
CA ARG A 119 1.68 -14.11 -19.39
C ARG A 119 1.81 -12.60 -19.39
N ASP A 120 1.39 -11.98 -18.30
CA ASP A 120 1.49 -10.54 -18.08
C ASP A 120 1.45 -10.24 -16.57
N TRP A 121 1.85 -9.06 -16.18
CA TRP A 121 1.88 -8.67 -14.77
C TRP A 121 1.72 -7.17 -14.57
N GLN A 122 1.36 -6.80 -13.36
CA GLN A 122 1.31 -5.41 -12.90
C GLN A 122 1.81 -5.31 -11.46
N VAL A 123 2.76 -4.42 -11.23
CA VAL A 123 3.26 -4.06 -9.90
C VAL A 123 2.87 -2.62 -9.60
N CYS A 124 1.98 -2.44 -8.62
CA CYS A 124 1.61 -1.17 -8.04
C CYS A 124 2.50 -0.95 -6.81
N ALA A 125 3.56 -0.18 -6.99
CA ALA A 125 4.54 0.09 -5.93
C ALA A 125 4.08 1.26 -5.07
N SER A 126 3.87 1.01 -3.79
CA SER A 126 3.25 1.95 -2.86
C SER A 126 4.23 3.01 -2.37
N LEU A 127 4.02 4.28 -2.75
CA LEU A 127 4.85 5.42 -2.38
C LEU A 127 4.00 6.67 -2.13
N ASP A 128 4.00 7.20 -0.90
CA ASP A 128 3.13 8.33 -0.50
C ASP A 128 3.88 9.65 -0.34
N GLY A 129 5.13 9.70 -0.76
CA GLY A 129 5.97 10.90 -0.79
C GLY A 129 7.38 10.58 -1.26
N VAL A 130 8.09 11.61 -1.72
CA VAL A 130 9.47 11.53 -2.19
C VAL A 130 10.44 11.74 -1.02
N GLY A 131 11.52 10.94 -0.97
CA GLY A 131 12.57 11.05 0.02
C GLY A 131 12.05 10.93 1.46
N ARG A 132 12.55 11.78 2.35
CA ARG A 132 12.24 11.76 3.79
C ARG A 132 10.76 11.89 4.13
N VAL A 133 9.96 12.56 3.29
CA VAL A 133 8.51 12.65 3.54
C VAL A 133 7.85 11.30 3.30
N GLY A 134 8.26 10.57 2.26
CA GLY A 134 7.83 9.19 2.03
C GLY A 134 8.20 8.27 3.19
N GLU A 135 9.43 8.36 3.69
CA GLU A 135 9.92 7.61 4.85
C GLU A 135 9.16 7.95 6.14
N TYR A 136 8.81 9.22 6.33
CA TYR A 136 7.97 9.66 7.46
C TYR A 136 6.56 9.06 7.40
N ILE A 137 5.92 9.09 6.22
CA ILE A 137 4.55 8.55 6.04
C ILE A 137 4.57 7.03 6.17
N ARG A 138 5.57 6.39 5.54
CA ARG A 138 5.76 4.93 5.53
C ARG A 138 6.97 4.53 6.35
N THR A 139 6.89 4.67 7.67
CA THR A 139 7.98 4.33 8.59
C THR A 139 8.48 2.90 8.34
N GLY A 140 9.76 2.79 7.97
CA GLY A 140 10.40 1.56 7.51
C GLY A 140 10.76 1.56 6.02
N LEU A 141 10.29 2.56 5.26
CA LEU A 141 10.70 2.78 3.88
C LEU A 141 12.17 3.27 3.87
N ASP A 142 12.99 2.63 3.05
CA ASP A 142 14.24 3.15 2.53
C ASP A 142 13.94 3.67 1.11
N TYR A 143 13.91 4.98 0.95
CA TYR A 143 13.51 5.59 -0.32
C TYR A 143 14.47 5.28 -1.46
N ASP A 144 15.77 5.27 -1.20
CA ASP A 144 16.78 5.02 -2.23
C ASP A 144 16.73 3.57 -2.69
N GLN A 145 16.59 2.63 -1.75
CA GLN A 145 16.40 1.21 -2.09
C GLN A 145 15.09 0.97 -2.85
N PHE A 146 14.01 1.66 -2.48
CA PHE A 146 12.74 1.61 -3.22
C PHE A 146 12.95 2.02 -4.68
N ILE A 147 13.65 3.11 -4.94
CA ILE A 147 13.93 3.60 -6.31
C ILE A 147 14.79 2.58 -7.09
N VAL A 148 15.79 1.97 -6.46
CA VAL A 148 16.60 0.91 -7.07
C VAL A 148 15.72 -0.28 -7.47
N ASN A 149 14.89 -0.77 -6.54
CA ASN A 149 13.98 -1.90 -6.79
C ASN A 149 12.94 -1.57 -7.89
N PHE A 150 12.41 -0.34 -7.86
CA PHE A 150 11.45 0.13 -8.86
C PHE A 150 12.07 0.18 -10.28
N ARG A 151 13.29 0.69 -10.41
CA ARG A 151 14.03 0.73 -11.68
C ARG A 151 14.32 -0.67 -12.20
N THR A 152 14.70 -1.60 -11.32
CA THR A 152 14.86 -3.01 -11.69
C THR A 152 13.57 -3.60 -12.27
N GLY A 153 12.42 -3.20 -11.74
CA GLY A 153 11.11 -3.56 -12.31
C GLY A 153 10.87 -2.94 -13.69
N LEU A 154 11.25 -1.68 -13.90
CA LEU A 154 11.14 -1.02 -15.21
C LEU A 154 11.97 -1.68 -16.28
N GLU A 155 13.19 -2.12 -15.95
CA GLU A 155 14.07 -2.84 -16.88
C GLU A 155 13.47 -4.17 -17.35
N SER A 156 12.61 -4.78 -16.54
CA SER A 156 11.91 -6.05 -16.83
C SER A 156 10.53 -5.84 -17.45
N ALA A 157 10.05 -4.61 -17.52
CA ALA A 157 8.70 -4.28 -17.97
C ALA A 157 8.58 -4.46 -19.51
N LYS A 158 7.51 -5.14 -19.94
CA LYS A 158 7.15 -5.29 -21.36
C LYS A 158 6.27 -4.12 -21.83
N HIS A 159 5.55 -3.48 -20.92
CA HIS A 159 4.62 -2.40 -21.17
C HIS A 159 4.71 -1.35 -20.05
N SER A 160 4.39 -0.09 -20.36
CA SER A 160 4.35 1.00 -19.37
C SER A 160 3.42 0.72 -18.17
N ARG A 161 2.38 -0.08 -18.38
CA ARG A 161 1.42 -0.46 -17.33
C ARG A 161 1.95 -1.53 -16.35
N ASN A 162 3.09 -2.20 -16.64
CA ASN A 162 3.65 -3.22 -15.75
C ASN A 162 4.09 -2.63 -14.41
N MET A 163 4.70 -1.44 -14.41
CA MET A 163 5.10 -0.74 -13.20
C MET A 163 4.27 0.54 -13.04
N ARG A 164 3.74 0.76 -11.84
CA ARG A 164 2.99 1.97 -11.49
C ARG A 164 3.33 2.41 -10.08
N LEU A 165 3.30 3.71 -9.82
CA LEU A 165 3.29 4.22 -8.46
C LEU A 165 1.87 4.17 -7.90
N ASP A 166 1.71 3.62 -6.69
CA ASP A 166 0.45 3.60 -5.94
C ASP A 166 0.53 4.61 -4.79
N PHE A 167 -0.09 5.76 -4.98
CA PHE A 167 -0.06 6.89 -4.07
C PHE A 167 -1.33 6.98 -3.24
N THR A 168 -1.19 6.92 -1.91
CA THR A 168 -2.28 7.21 -0.98
C THR A 168 -2.13 8.62 -0.45
N LEU A 169 -3.03 9.51 -0.86
CA LEU A 169 -3.02 10.89 -0.42
C LEU A 169 -3.37 10.97 1.07
N THR A 170 -2.41 11.43 1.84
CA THR A 170 -2.52 11.68 3.28
C THR A 170 -2.38 13.17 3.57
N THR A 171 -2.68 13.60 4.79
CA THR A 171 -2.44 14.98 5.23
C THR A 171 -1.01 15.47 4.95
N PRO A 172 0.07 14.77 5.39
CA PRO A 172 1.43 15.15 5.02
C PRO A 172 1.73 14.94 3.52
N GLY A 173 1.00 14.06 2.86
CA GLY A 173 1.10 13.78 1.42
C GLY A 173 0.59 14.91 0.52
N LEU A 174 -0.17 15.87 1.03
CA LEU A 174 -0.64 17.03 0.24
C LEU A 174 0.52 17.81 -0.40
N GLY A 175 1.61 18.01 0.33
CA GLY A 175 2.83 18.61 -0.20
C GLY A 175 3.61 17.75 -1.18
N GLN A 176 3.23 16.46 -1.35
CA GLN A 176 3.92 15.50 -2.19
C GLN A 176 3.22 15.25 -3.53
N ILE A 177 2.07 15.85 -3.80
CA ILE A 177 1.32 15.68 -5.06
C ILE A 177 2.22 16.00 -6.25
N ILE A 178 2.80 17.19 -6.31
CA ILE A 178 3.67 17.59 -7.42
C ILE A 178 5.00 16.81 -7.45
N PRO A 179 5.72 16.59 -6.33
CA PRO A 179 6.91 15.72 -6.32
C PRO A 179 6.63 14.30 -6.86
N ILE A 180 5.53 13.65 -6.48
CA ILE A 180 5.14 12.32 -6.98
C ILE A 180 4.83 12.34 -8.47
N MET A 181 4.09 13.34 -8.96
CA MET A 181 3.80 13.49 -10.40
C MET A 181 5.08 13.69 -11.22
N ARG A 182 6.02 14.48 -10.73
CA ARG A 182 7.33 14.67 -11.36
C ARG A 182 8.16 13.40 -11.37
N LEU A 183 8.18 12.67 -10.26
CA LEU A 183 8.85 11.37 -10.18
C LEU A 183 8.27 10.38 -11.19
N ALA A 184 6.94 10.24 -11.23
CA ALA A 184 6.25 9.35 -12.17
C ALA A 184 6.58 9.72 -13.63
N SER A 185 6.54 11.01 -13.96
CA SER A 185 6.93 11.52 -15.29
C SER A 185 8.38 11.18 -15.63
N SER A 186 9.31 11.35 -14.68
CA SER A 186 10.73 11.03 -14.90
C SER A 186 11.00 9.53 -15.07
N LEU A 187 10.14 8.68 -14.52
CA LEU A 187 10.21 7.23 -14.63
C LEU A 187 9.38 6.69 -15.79
N GLY A 188 8.59 7.53 -16.48
CA GLY A 188 7.73 7.13 -17.58
C GLY A 188 6.55 6.23 -17.16
N VAL A 189 6.01 6.41 -15.95
CA VAL A 189 4.95 5.58 -15.39
C VAL A 189 3.72 6.38 -14.95
N ASP A 190 2.58 5.68 -14.83
CA ASP A 190 1.36 6.24 -14.28
C ASP A 190 1.37 6.25 -12.74
N VAL A 191 0.58 7.14 -12.17
CA VAL A 191 0.24 7.16 -10.75
C VAL A 191 -1.18 6.67 -10.56
N LEU A 192 -1.36 5.61 -9.78
CA LEU A 192 -2.64 5.29 -9.17
C LEU A 192 -2.77 6.14 -7.91
N ALA A 193 -3.84 6.92 -7.83
CA ALA A 193 -4.07 7.79 -6.68
C ALA A 193 -5.33 7.36 -5.93
N LYS A 194 -5.27 7.41 -4.61
CA LYS A 194 -6.41 7.21 -3.71
C LYS A 194 -6.25 8.08 -2.47
N VAL A 195 -7.33 8.26 -1.72
CA VAL A 195 -7.33 9.07 -0.49
C VAL A 195 -7.28 8.17 0.72
N CYS A 196 -6.51 8.56 1.72
CA CYS A 196 -6.59 7.96 3.05
C CYS A 196 -7.89 8.36 3.72
N PHE A 197 -8.80 7.40 3.88
CA PHE A 197 -10.00 7.53 4.70
C PHE A 197 -9.75 6.78 6.00
N ALA A 198 -9.40 7.48 7.07
CA ALA A 198 -9.23 6.86 8.37
C ALA A 198 -10.57 6.78 9.11
N PHE A 199 -10.86 5.63 9.68
CA PHE A 199 -12.12 5.38 10.41
C PHE A 199 -11.96 5.46 11.94
N THR A 200 -10.76 5.63 12.46
CA THR A 200 -10.44 5.64 13.90
C THR A 200 -9.21 6.50 14.19
N PRO A 201 -8.65 6.58 15.42
CA PRO A 201 -7.95 7.75 15.99
C PRO A 201 -6.90 8.42 15.08
N ASP A 202 -6.54 7.80 13.98
CA ASP A 202 -5.59 8.33 13.00
C ASP A 202 -6.26 9.14 11.87
N ILE A 203 -7.51 9.57 12.09
CA ILE A 203 -8.27 10.43 11.17
C ILE A 203 -7.46 11.66 10.72
N ALA A 204 -6.50 12.12 11.53
CA ALA A 204 -5.59 13.21 11.19
C ALA A 204 -4.71 12.91 9.97
N MET A 205 -4.59 11.64 9.55
CA MET A 205 -3.93 11.26 8.31
C MET A 205 -4.79 11.46 7.07
N SER A 206 -6.10 11.58 7.21
CA SER A 206 -6.99 11.92 6.10
C SER A 206 -6.90 13.41 5.77
N PRO A 207 -6.74 13.80 4.49
CA PRO A 207 -6.79 15.20 4.07
C PRO A 207 -8.10 15.88 4.47
N LEU A 208 -9.21 15.16 4.53
CA LEU A 208 -10.52 15.68 4.95
C LEU A 208 -10.57 16.08 6.44
N PHE A 209 -9.54 15.77 7.22
CA PHE A 209 -9.38 16.30 8.57
C PHE A 209 -8.99 17.78 8.61
N ILE A 210 -8.45 18.29 7.50
CA ILE A 210 -8.12 19.71 7.35
C ILE A 210 -9.41 20.47 6.98
N PRO A 211 -9.73 21.57 7.69
CA PRO A 211 -10.91 22.38 7.37
C PRO A 211 -10.92 22.85 5.90
N ALA A 212 -12.11 22.92 5.31
CA ALA A 212 -12.31 23.22 3.89
C ALA A 212 -11.62 24.53 3.45
N HIS A 213 -11.68 25.58 4.28
CA HIS A 213 -11.06 26.89 3.99
C HIS A 213 -9.53 26.84 3.88
N ILE A 214 -8.89 25.76 4.38
CA ILE A 214 -7.44 25.50 4.25
C ILE A 214 -7.19 24.48 3.14
N LEU A 215 -7.97 23.37 3.11
CA LEU A 215 -7.77 22.26 2.17
C LEU A 215 -8.01 22.68 0.73
N HIS A 216 -9.14 23.36 0.45
CA HIS A 216 -9.52 23.71 -0.92
C HIS A 216 -8.52 24.64 -1.62
N PRO A 217 -7.97 25.70 -1.00
CA PRO A 217 -6.90 26.49 -1.61
C PRO A 217 -5.64 25.66 -1.96
N ILE A 218 -5.26 24.71 -1.11
CA ILE A 218 -4.12 23.82 -1.36
C ILE A 218 -4.41 22.96 -2.61
N ILE A 219 -5.57 22.30 -2.67
CA ILE A 219 -5.96 21.47 -3.81
C ILE A 219 -6.02 22.32 -5.09
N ASN A 220 -6.71 23.46 -5.06
CA ASN A 220 -6.87 24.33 -6.22
C ASN A 220 -5.53 24.83 -6.77
N SER A 221 -4.52 25.03 -5.91
CA SER A 221 -3.19 25.49 -6.33
C SER A 221 -2.42 24.43 -7.13
N VAL A 222 -2.65 23.12 -6.88
CA VAL A 222 -1.94 22.02 -7.53
C VAL A 222 -2.75 21.36 -8.64
N LEU A 223 -4.08 21.46 -8.61
CA LEU A 223 -5.00 20.82 -9.55
C LEU A 223 -4.68 21.10 -11.02
N PRO A 224 -4.33 22.34 -11.45
CA PRO A 224 -3.98 22.63 -12.84
C PRO A 224 -2.75 21.84 -13.34
N SER A 225 -1.85 21.46 -12.43
CA SER A 225 -0.61 20.74 -12.74
C SER A 225 -0.76 19.22 -12.59
N THR A 226 -1.97 18.70 -12.42
CA THR A 226 -2.24 17.27 -12.26
C THR A 226 -3.05 16.71 -13.43
N SER A 227 -2.95 15.40 -13.63
CA SER A 227 -3.67 14.66 -14.68
C SER A 227 -4.05 13.27 -14.20
N GLY A 228 -4.90 12.58 -14.99
CA GLY A 228 -5.31 11.20 -14.72
C GLY A 228 -5.92 11.00 -13.33
N ALA A 229 -5.67 9.85 -12.73
CA ALA A 229 -6.23 9.47 -11.43
C ALA A 229 -5.93 10.48 -10.31
N MET A 230 -4.79 11.18 -10.35
CA MET A 230 -4.46 12.21 -9.36
C MET A 230 -5.45 13.38 -9.45
N ARG A 231 -5.73 13.86 -10.67
CA ARG A 231 -6.68 14.95 -10.91
C ARG A 231 -8.08 14.56 -10.46
N ASP A 232 -8.51 13.33 -10.79
CA ASP A 232 -9.84 12.83 -10.43
C ASP A 232 -10.00 12.76 -8.91
N VAL A 233 -9.01 12.24 -8.20
CA VAL A 233 -8.99 12.17 -6.73
C VAL A 233 -9.07 13.57 -6.11
N LEU A 234 -8.30 14.53 -6.60
CA LEU A 234 -8.30 15.90 -6.07
C LEU A 234 -9.62 16.62 -6.35
N SER A 235 -10.19 16.47 -7.55
CA SER A 235 -11.51 17.03 -7.90
C SER A 235 -12.59 16.46 -6.98
N ASN A 236 -12.60 15.14 -6.78
CA ASN A 236 -13.55 14.49 -5.88
C ASN A 236 -13.41 14.93 -4.42
N LEU A 237 -12.21 15.33 -3.97
CA LEU A 237 -12.02 15.84 -2.61
C LEU A 237 -12.65 17.22 -2.40
N LEU A 238 -12.68 18.08 -3.43
CA LEU A 238 -13.32 19.39 -3.34
C LEU A 238 -14.83 19.30 -3.13
N ASP A 239 -15.45 18.22 -3.63
CA ASP A 239 -16.89 17.98 -3.53
C ASP A 239 -17.28 17.26 -2.21
N ARG A 240 -16.31 16.82 -1.41
CA ARG A 240 -16.59 16.11 -0.16
C ARG A 240 -16.58 17.04 1.04
N PRO A 241 -17.54 16.86 1.97
CA PRO A 241 -17.51 17.60 3.21
C PRO A 241 -16.27 17.21 4.03
N THR A 242 -15.61 18.19 4.59
CA THR A 242 -14.51 17.98 5.53
C THR A 242 -15.05 17.52 6.89
N PHE A 243 -14.19 16.93 7.72
CA PHE A 243 -14.61 16.31 8.97
C PHE A 243 -15.20 17.32 9.97
N ASP A 244 -14.70 18.56 9.99
CA ASP A 244 -15.25 19.63 10.81
C ASP A 244 -16.65 20.08 10.37
N GLN A 245 -16.95 20.00 9.06
CA GLN A 245 -18.29 20.28 8.53
C GLN A 245 -19.27 19.15 8.84
N GLN A 246 -18.82 17.91 8.76
CA GLN A 246 -19.67 16.73 8.94
C GLN A 246 -19.88 16.36 10.43
N TYR A 247 -18.85 16.58 11.27
CA TYR A 247 -18.83 16.17 12.68
C TYR A 247 -18.18 17.26 13.57
N PRO A 248 -18.80 18.45 13.70
CA PRO A 248 -18.14 19.60 14.36
C PRO A 248 -17.73 19.31 15.80
N ASP A 249 -18.57 18.69 16.61
CA ASP A 249 -18.28 18.39 18.02
C ASP A 249 -17.16 17.35 18.17
N THR A 250 -17.18 16.31 17.33
CA THR A 250 -16.17 15.26 17.31
C THR A 250 -14.84 15.81 16.81
N TYR A 251 -14.86 16.73 15.84
CA TYR A 251 -13.66 17.40 15.31
C TYR A 251 -12.91 18.16 16.41
N LEU A 252 -13.60 18.96 17.20
CA LEU A 252 -12.99 19.73 18.29
C LEU A 252 -12.32 18.82 19.31
N SER A 253 -12.95 17.70 19.68
CA SER A 253 -12.36 16.73 20.59
C SER A 253 -11.17 15.98 20.00
N ALA A 254 -11.21 15.62 18.72
CA ALA A 254 -10.10 14.96 18.01
C ALA A 254 -8.90 15.89 17.85
N ARG A 255 -9.13 17.16 17.49
CA ARG A 255 -8.10 18.20 17.40
C ARG A 255 -7.40 18.44 18.73
N SER A 256 -8.13 18.44 19.84
CA SER A 256 -7.56 18.59 21.18
C SER A 256 -6.69 17.39 21.58
N ARG A 257 -7.06 16.17 21.19
CA ARG A 257 -6.25 14.96 21.39
C ARG A 257 -4.97 14.97 20.54
N ALA A 258 -5.06 15.35 19.27
CA ALA A 258 -3.92 15.46 18.38
C ALA A 258 -2.89 16.47 18.89
N LYS A 259 -3.34 17.65 19.38
CA LYS A 259 -2.43 18.64 19.98
C LYS A 259 -1.65 18.11 21.18
N ARG A 260 -2.27 17.29 22.05
CA ARG A 260 -1.59 16.68 23.20
C ARG A 260 -0.53 15.67 22.81
N ARG A 261 -0.73 14.91 21.71
CA ARG A 261 0.25 13.92 21.21
C ARG A 261 1.48 14.56 20.54
N ILE A 262 1.41 15.79 20.09
CA ILE A 262 2.53 16.52 19.48
C ILE A 262 3.43 17.17 20.54
N GLN A 263 2.90 17.36 21.75
CA GLN A 263 3.59 18.01 22.87
C GLN A 263 4.30 17.01 23.82
N THR A 264 4.09 15.69 23.64
CA THR A 264 4.78 14.60 24.30
C THR A 264 5.74 13.90 23.33
#